data_7b1bd0e0a4c2b20ba1e0ccbd7ca3b558
#
_entry.id   7b1bd0e0a4c2b20ba1e0ccbd7ca3b558
#
_cell.length_a   1.000
_cell.length_b   1.000
_cell.length_c   1.000
_cell.angle_alpha   90.00
_cell.angle_beta   90.00
_cell.angle_gamma   90.00
#
_symmetry.space_group_name_H-M   'P 1'
#
loop_
_entity.id
_entity.type
_entity.pdbx_description
1 polymer ?
#
loop_
_entity_poly.entity_id
_entity_poly.type
_entity_poly.pdbx_seq_one_letter_code
_entity_poly.pdbx_strand_id
1 'polypeptide(L)'
;SDLVLQAGIGGPAPAGVAPGAPRSELVRQATEVTVDLDAMIRRANLLAFSFGEAADSLESHKDRLAALPSILPTQGWLTSAFSSMREHPVLHVARAHEGIDVVAPMGAPIEAPAAGTVIRAGWETGYGYSVSIDHGYGITTRFAHASKLLVRRGERVERGERIALVGNTGLATGPHLHYGLRKHGAYVNPVVEHRNMPPGEPVPGVELAAFALERTRLFGLLQPTAARAAN
;
A
#
# COMPACT_ATOMS: atom_id res chain seq x y z
N SER A 1 11.27 -24.98 19.08
CA SER A 1 10.84 -26.14 19.90
C SER A 1 9.36 -26.11 20.23
N ASP A 2 8.77 -24.93 20.45
CA ASP A 2 7.36 -24.78 20.83
C ASP A 2 6.39 -25.12 19.68
N LEU A 3 6.74 -24.84 18.44
CA LEU A 3 5.95 -25.19 17.25
C LEU A 3 5.80 -26.71 17.06
N VAL A 4 6.83 -27.48 17.41
CA VAL A 4 6.82 -28.95 17.32
C VAL A 4 5.87 -29.53 18.36
N LEU A 5 5.80 -28.95 19.56
CA LEU A 5 4.88 -29.33 20.63
C LEU A 5 3.43 -28.95 20.33
N GLN A 6 3.18 -27.76 19.76
CA GLN A 6 1.84 -27.32 19.34
C GLN A 6 1.29 -28.11 18.15
N ALA A 7 2.15 -28.56 17.24
CA ALA A 7 1.75 -29.42 16.13
C ALA A 7 1.53 -30.89 16.52
N GLY A 8 1.70 -31.25 17.80
CA GLY A 8 1.56 -32.63 18.25
C GLY A 8 2.62 -33.59 17.69
N ILE A 9 3.71 -33.04 17.18
CA ILE A 9 4.84 -33.83 16.67
C ILE A 9 5.70 -34.23 17.85
N GLY A 10 5.61 -35.47 18.30
CA GLY A 10 6.38 -35.99 19.42
C GLY A 10 5.57 -36.38 20.65
N GLY A 11 4.28 -36.68 20.52
CA GLY A 11 3.51 -37.31 21.58
C GLY A 11 4.12 -38.64 22.02
N PRO A 12 3.92 -39.06 23.29
CA PRO A 12 4.48 -40.29 23.77
C PRO A 12 4.03 -41.45 22.92
N ALA A 13 4.90 -42.38 22.65
CA ALA A 13 4.54 -43.65 22.01
C ALA A 13 3.35 -44.29 22.78
N PRO A 14 2.38 -44.89 22.08
CA PRO A 14 1.22 -45.47 22.73
C PRO A 14 1.69 -46.40 23.84
N ALA A 15 1.27 -46.12 25.08
CA ALA A 15 1.63 -46.87 26.22
C ALA A 15 1.08 -48.31 26.10
N GLY A 16 1.98 -49.27 26.17
CA GLY A 16 1.68 -50.59 26.70
C GLY A 16 1.18 -51.63 25.72
N VAL A 17 2.17 -52.26 25.09
CA VAL A 17 2.00 -53.70 24.84
C VAL A 17 3.24 -54.37 25.45
N ALA A 18 2.98 -55.25 26.42
CA ALA A 18 4.03 -56.00 27.07
C ALA A 18 4.87 -56.79 26.06
N PRO A 19 6.20 -56.84 26.20
CA PRO A 19 7.04 -57.64 25.34
C PRO A 19 6.73 -59.15 25.59
N GLY A 20 6.28 -59.88 24.53
CA GLY A 20 6.19 -61.32 24.55
C GLY A 20 4.85 -61.97 24.22
N ALA A 21 3.76 -61.22 23.99
CA ALA A 21 2.51 -61.83 23.50
C ALA A 21 2.53 -62.02 21.97
N PRO A 22 2.18 -63.22 21.44
CA PRO A 22 2.03 -63.41 20.02
C PRO A 22 0.83 -62.57 19.50
N ARG A 23 1.11 -61.49 18.84
CA ARG A 23 0.07 -60.67 18.22
C ARG A 23 -0.43 -61.36 16.96
N SER A 24 -1.74 -61.48 16.81
CA SER A 24 -2.30 -61.90 15.51
C SER A 24 -1.89 -60.88 14.43
N GLU A 25 -1.67 -61.36 13.23
CA GLU A 25 -1.30 -60.52 12.09
C GLU A 25 -2.29 -59.37 11.88
N LEU A 26 -3.57 -59.58 12.13
CA LEU A 26 -4.60 -58.55 12.09
C LEU A 26 -4.39 -57.42 13.09
N VAL A 27 -3.93 -57.71 14.32
CA VAL A 27 -3.67 -56.69 15.34
C VAL A 27 -2.44 -55.87 14.94
N ARG A 28 -1.42 -56.49 14.36
CA ARG A 28 -0.24 -55.79 13.86
C ARG A 28 -0.62 -54.86 12.72
N GLN A 29 -1.36 -55.32 11.73
CA GLN A 29 -1.81 -54.49 10.59
C GLN A 29 -2.72 -53.33 11.06
N ALA A 30 -3.65 -53.58 11.99
CA ALA A 30 -4.47 -52.52 12.54
C ALA A 30 -3.65 -51.47 13.28
N THR A 31 -2.59 -51.87 14.00
CA THR A 31 -1.70 -50.91 14.70
C THR A 31 -0.86 -50.09 13.70
N GLU A 32 -0.35 -50.70 12.64
CA GLU A 32 0.37 -50.00 11.57
C GLU A 32 -0.51 -48.94 10.90
N VAL A 33 -1.74 -49.33 10.52
CA VAL A 33 -2.72 -48.41 9.91
C VAL A 33 -3.04 -47.23 10.86
N THR A 34 -3.19 -47.50 12.15
CA THR A 34 -3.47 -46.44 13.13
C THR A 34 -2.30 -45.47 13.28
N VAL A 35 -1.05 -45.96 13.31
CA VAL A 35 0.14 -45.13 13.37
C VAL A 35 0.28 -44.28 12.10
N ASP A 36 0.00 -44.82 10.94
CA ASP A 36 0.01 -44.09 9.66
C ASP A 36 -1.07 -43.02 9.62
N LEU A 37 -2.27 -43.32 10.09
CA LEU A 37 -3.37 -42.36 10.16
C LEU A 37 -3.02 -41.17 11.09
N ASP A 38 -2.48 -41.44 12.27
CA ASP A 38 -2.05 -40.45 13.22
C ASP A 38 -0.91 -39.56 12.62
N ALA A 39 0.01 -40.15 11.87
CA ALA A 39 1.05 -39.41 11.17
C ALA A 39 0.46 -38.52 10.07
N MET A 40 -0.53 -39.00 9.33
CA MET A 40 -1.24 -38.23 8.31
C MET A 40 -2.03 -37.05 8.92
N ILE A 41 -2.74 -37.28 10.04
CA ILE A 41 -3.46 -36.23 10.76
C ILE A 41 -2.49 -35.15 11.25
N ARG A 42 -1.36 -35.52 11.84
CA ARG A 42 -0.34 -34.57 12.27
C ARG A 42 0.20 -33.76 11.11
N ARG A 43 0.48 -34.37 9.96
CA ARG A 43 0.90 -33.69 8.73
C ARG A 43 -0.15 -32.73 8.22
N ALA A 44 -1.42 -33.16 8.19
CA ALA A 44 -2.54 -32.33 7.76
C ALA A 44 -2.69 -31.10 8.64
N ASN A 45 -2.60 -31.26 9.98
CA ASN A 45 -2.68 -30.16 10.92
C ASN A 45 -1.51 -29.19 10.76
N LEU A 46 -0.29 -29.68 10.57
CA LEU A 46 0.88 -28.83 10.32
C LEU A 46 0.73 -28.01 9.02
N LEU A 47 0.26 -28.65 7.95
CA LEU A 47 0.00 -27.98 6.69
C LEU A 47 -1.11 -26.93 6.83
N ALA A 48 -2.21 -27.26 7.49
CA ALA A 48 -3.31 -26.32 7.75
C ALA A 48 -2.82 -25.07 8.53
N PHE A 49 -2.00 -25.29 9.56
CA PHE A 49 -1.38 -24.20 10.30
C PHE A 49 -0.45 -23.33 9.44
N SER A 50 0.44 -23.96 8.65
CA SER A 50 1.34 -23.24 7.75
C SER A 50 0.60 -22.45 6.67
N PHE A 51 -0.50 -22.98 6.13
CA PHE A 51 -1.35 -22.28 5.18
C PHE A 51 -2.05 -21.08 5.85
N GLY A 52 -2.50 -21.22 7.10
CA GLY A 52 -3.08 -20.13 7.88
C GLY A 52 -2.08 -18.97 8.04
N GLU A 53 -0.87 -19.27 8.52
CA GLU A 53 0.19 -18.26 8.66
C GLU A 53 0.56 -17.57 7.33
N ALA A 54 0.63 -18.34 6.26
CA ALA A 54 0.91 -17.80 4.93
C ALA A 54 -0.23 -16.88 4.43
N ALA A 55 -1.48 -17.26 4.66
CA ALA A 55 -2.64 -16.44 4.32
C ALA A 55 -2.66 -15.13 5.09
N ASP A 56 -2.47 -15.16 6.42
CA ASP A 56 -2.39 -13.97 7.28
C ASP A 56 -1.24 -13.05 6.86
N SER A 57 -0.09 -13.63 6.51
CA SER A 57 1.08 -12.89 6.02
C SER A 57 0.79 -12.19 4.68
N LEU A 58 0.10 -12.87 3.74
CA LEU A 58 -0.29 -12.30 2.46
C LEU A 58 -1.31 -11.17 2.64
N GLU A 59 -2.30 -11.34 3.51
CA GLU A 59 -3.29 -10.30 3.80
C GLU A 59 -2.63 -9.06 4.42
N SER A 60 -1.78 -9.25 5.41
CA SER A 60 -0.99 -8.15 6.01
C SER A 60 -0.10 -7.45 4.99
N HIS A 61 0.49 -8.19 4.05
CA HIS A 61 1.30 -7.63 2.98
C HIS A 61 0.47 -6.81 2.00
N LYS A 62 -0.70 -7.30 1.62
CA LYS A 62 -1.66 -6.60 0.76
C LYS A 62 -2.11 -5.28 1.40
N ASP A 63 -2.49 -5.30 2.68
CA ASP A 63 -2.89 -4.10 3.42
C ASP A 63 -1.78 -3.07 3.47
N ARG A 64 -0.55 -3.53 3.72
CA ARG A 64 0.63 -2.66 3.71
C ARG A 64 0.88 -2.03 2.33
N LEU A 65 0.73 -2.79 1.24
CA LEU A 65 0.86 -2.26 -0.12
C LEU A 65 -0.24 -1.25 -0.45
N ALA A 66 -1.48 -1.51 -0.02
CA ALA A 66 -2.60 -0.59 -0.21
C ALA A 66 -2.41 0.74 0.54
N ALA A 67 -1.71 0.71 1.67
CA ALA A 67 -1.37 1.89 2.48
C ALA A 67 -0.21 2.72 1.93
N LEU A 68 0.57 2.20 0.96
CA LEU A 68 1.69 2.93 0.37
C LEU A 68 1.20 3.92 -0.69
N PRO A 69 1.53 5.24 -0.57
CA PRO A 69 1.20 6.24 -1.58
C PRO A 69 1.91 5.94 -2.90
N SER A 70 1.21 5.38 -3.88
CA SER A 70 1.79 4.83 -5.12
C SER A 70 1.41 5.60 -6.39
N ILE A 71 0.48 6.57 -6.30
CA ILE A 71 0.09 7.44 -7.40
C ILE A 71 0.32 8.90 -7.05
N LEU A 72 0.60 9.73 -8.06
CA LEU A 72 0.63 11.19 -7.88
C LEU A 72 -0.81 11.69 -7.66
N PRO A 73 -1.02 12.57 -6.67
CA PRO A 73 -2.36 12.97 -6.26
C PRO A 73 -3.09 13.87 -7.26
N THR A 74 -2.39 14.47 -8.22
CA THR A 74 -2.99 15.27 -9.30
C THR A 74 -2.10 15.26 -10.53
N GLN A 75 -2.72 15.46 -11.69
CA GLN A 75 -1.97 15.67 -12.94
C GLN A 75 -1.54 17.12 -13.05
N GLY A 76 -0.25 17.35 -13.29
CA GLY A 76 0.30 18.70 -13.36
C GLY A 76 1.81 18.71 -13.47
N TRP A 77 2.40 19.90 -13.30
CA TRP A 77 3.84 20.11 -13.40
C TRP A 77 4.42 20.38 -12.02
N LEU A 78 5.48 19.66 -11.66
CA LEU A 78 6.24 19.91 -10.44
C LEU A 78 6.98 21.25 -10.57
N THR A 79 6.59 22.23 -9.77
CA THR A 79 7.18 23.59 -9.80
C THR A 79 8.06 23.89 -8.62
N SER A 80 7.85 23.19 -7.49
CA SER A 80 8.69 23.37 -6.31
C SER A 80 8.96 22.05 -5.62
N ALA A 81 10.23 21.76 -5.40
CA ALA A 81 10.69 20.54 -4.76
C ALA A 81 10.66 20.65 -3.22
N PHE A 82 10.68 19.48 -2.57
CA PHE A 82 10.94 19.35 -1.14
C PHE A 82 12.30 19.94 -0.80
N SER A 83 12.37 20.77 0.25
CA SER A 83 13.61 21.43 0.68
C SER A 83 13.63 21.62 2.19
N SER A 84 14.78 21.37 2.81
CA SER A 84 14.99 21.67 4.23
C SER A 84 15.02 23.18 4.50
N MET A 85 15.38 24.00 3.50
CA MET A 85 15.41 25.44 3.61
C MET A 85 15.31 26.08 2.22
N ARG A 86 14.31 26.94 1.99
CA ARG A 86 14.20 27.80 0.82
C ARG A 86 13.57 29.14 1.21
N GLU A 87 13.73 30.15 0.40
CA GLU A 87 12.95 31.38 0.53
C GLU A 87 11.48 31.11 0.24
N HIS A 88 10.61 31.50 1.18
CA HIS A 88 9.16 31.33 1.01
C HIS A 88 8.64 32.40 0.03
N PRO A 89 7.94 32.01 -1.08
CA PRO A 89 7.63 32.94 -2.17
C PRO A 89 6.67 34.09 -1.80
N VAL A 90 5.91 33.94 -0.70
CA VAL A 90 4.95 34.95 -0.22
C VAL A 90 5.51 35.71 0.99
N LEU A 91 6.19 35.01 1.90
CA LEU A 91 6.64 35.58 3.17
C LEU A 91 8.06 36.16 3.11
N HIS A 92 8.83 35.86 2.06
CA HIS A 92 10.22 36.25 1.86
C HIS A 92 11.14 35.94 3.06
N VAL A 93 10.88 34.84 3.73
CA VAL A 93 11.67 34.29 4.84
C VAL A 93 12.19 32.89 4.51
N ALA A 94 13.36 32.56 5.04
CA ALA A 94 13.90 31.21 4.91
C ALA A 94 13.03 30.22 5.71
N ARG A 95 12.47 29.22 5.03
CA ARG A 95 11.59 28.21 5.62
C ARG A 95 11.74 26.86 4.91
N ALA A 96 11.54 25.78 5.66
CA ALA A 96 11.42 24.44 5.08
C ALA A 96 10.18 24.34 4.17
N HIS A 97 10.34 23.63 3.04
CA HIS A 97 9.25 23.22 2.18
C HIS A 97 8.96 21.75 2.42
N GLU A 98 7.97 21.48 3.25
CA GLU A 98 7.62 20.16 3.81
C GLU A 98 6.83 19.27 2.83
N GLY A 99 6.95 19.55 1.52
CA GLY A 99 6.25 18.83 0.47
C GLY A 99 6.78 19.19 -0.91
N ILE A 100 5.95 18.97 -1.91
CA ILE A 100 6.16 19.41 -3.29
C ILE A 100 4.98 20.23 -3.75
N ASP A 101 5.21 21.18 -4.66
CA ASP A 101 4.14 21.97 -5.27
C ASP A 101 3.94 21.51 -6.72
N VAL A 102 2.72 21.12 -7.05
CA VAL A 102 2.29 20.68 -8.38
C VAL A 102 1.29 21.68 -8.94
N VAL A 103 1.69 22.45 -9.94
CA VAL A 103 0.77 23.35 -10.65
C VAL A 103 -0.20 22.55 -11.49
N ALA A 104 -1.48 22.83 -11.32
CA ALA A 104 -2.58 22.23 -12.04
C ALA A 104 -3.71 23.25 -12.20
N PRO A 105 -4.62 23.08 -13.18
CA PRO A 105 -5.75 23.98 -13.35
C PRO A 105 -6.63 24.07 -12.10
N MET A 106 -7.20 25.26 -11.84
CA MET A 106 -8.20 25.44 -10.78
C MET A 106 -9.34 24.43 -10.96
N GLY A 107 -9.68 23.71 -9.88
CA GLY A 107 -10.73 22.69 -9.93
C GLY A 107 -10.28 21.32 -10.45
N ALA A 108 -9.03 21.14 -10.84
CA ALA A 108 -8.49 19.82 -11.17
C ALA A 108 -8.65 18.85 -9.96
N PRO A 109 -8.92 17.56 -10.19
CA PRO A 109 -9.10 16.60 -9.11
C PRO A 109 -7.81 16.38 -8.33
N ILE A 110 -7.95 16.28 -7.01
CA ILE A 110 -6.92 15.78 -6.10
C ILE A 110 -7.40 14.41 -5.62
N GLU A 111 -6.59 13.38 -5.84
CA GLU A 111 -6.91 11.98 -5.55
C GLU A 111 -6.03 11.45 -4.41
N ALA A 112 -6.57 10.54 -3.62
CA ALA A 112 -5.83 9.88 -2.55
C ALA A 112 -4.76 8.96 -3.15
N PRO A 113 -3.48 9.10 -2.77
CA PRO A 113 -2.39 8.31 -3.35
C PRO A 113 -2.34 6.86 -2.82
N ALA A 114 -3.07 6.58 -1.74
CA ALA A 114 -3.24 5.28 -1.12
C ALA A 114 -4.56 5.24 -0.35
N ALA A 115 -5.01 4.05 0.02
CA ALA A 115 -6.14 3.88 0.95
C ALA A 115 -5.79 4.45 2.33
N GLY A 116 -6.79 4.94 3.08
CA GLY A 116 -6.56 5.48 4.41
C GLY A 116 -7.79 6.09 5.06
N THR A 117 -7.56 6.74 6.19
CA THR A 117 -8.61 7.46 6.94
C THR A 117 -8.28 8.95 6.98
N VAL A 118 -9.24 9.79 6.65
CA VAL A 118 -9.12 11.24 6.71
C VAL A 118 -9.02 11.69 8.18
N ILE A 119 -7.84 12.14 8.60
CA ILE A 119 -7.62 12.62 9.97
C ILE A 119 -7.89 14.12 10.11
N ARG A 120 -7.88 14.86 9.00
CA ARG A 120 -8.20 16.27 8.93
C ARG A 120 -8.85 16.63 7.59
N ALA A 121 -9.89 17.46 7.61
CA ALA A 121 -10.47 18.10 6.45
C ALA A 121 -11.05 19.45 6.88
N GLY A 122 -10.53 20.57 6.36
CA GLY A 122 -10.96 21.91 6.74
C GLY A 122 -9.94 22.98 6.46
N TRP A 123 -10.21 24.19 6.95
CA TRP A 123 -9.32 25.34 6.85
C TRP A 123 -8.14 25.22 7.83
N GLU A 124 -6.95 25.51 7.33
CA GLU A 124 -5.71 25.57 8.12
C GLU A 124 -4.92 26.83 7.75
N THR A 125 -4.50 27.61 8.78
CA THR A 125 -3.75 28.84 8.56
C THR A 125 -2.46 28.57 7.76
N GLY A 126 -2.26 29.31 6.68
CA GLY A 126 -1.18 29.13 5.74
C GLY A 126 -1.48 28.11 4.65
N TYR A 127 -2.06 26.96 4.93
CA TYR A 127 -2.38 25.88 3.98
C TYR A 127 -3.73 26.08 3.26
N GLY A 128 -4.61 26.96 3.76
CA GLY A 128 -5.97 27.12 3.21
C GLY A 128 -6.84 25.90 3.49
N TYR A 129 -7.73 25.55 2.57
CA TYR A 129 -8.47 24.30 2.64
C TYR A 129 -7.52 23.13 2.43
N SER A 130 -7.47 22.24 3.42
CA SER A 130 -6.55 21.11 3.43
C SER A 130 -7.21 19.81 3.86
N VAL A 131 -6.68 18.70 3.34
CA VAL A 131 -6.99 17.32 3.75
C VAL A 131 -5.71 16.69 4.25
N SER A 132 -5.80 15.90 5.32
CA SER A 132 -4.72 14.99 5.75
C SER A 132 -5.28 13.60 5.93
N ILE A 133 -4.57 12.59 5.41
CA ILE A 133 -4.97 11.19 5.43
C ILE A 133 -3.90 10.39 6.16
N ASP A 134 -4.34 9.56 7.10
CA ASP A 134 -3.51 8.53 7.72
C ASP A 134 -3.72 7.21 6.96
N HIS A 135 -2.64 6.70 6.40
CA HIS A 135 -2.63 5.46 5.63
C HIS A 135 -2.27 4.24 6.49
N GLY A 136 -2.02 4.44 7.78
CA GLY A 136 -1.43 3.43 8.63
C GLY A 136 0.09 3.31 8.46
N TYR A 137 0.70 2.38 9.16
CA TYR A 137 2.15 2.10 9.11
C TYR A 137 3.05 3.32 9.32
N GLY A 138 2.54 4.35 10.03
CA GLY A 138 3.24 5.62 10.26
C GLY A 138 3.32 6.55 9.04
N ILE A 139 2.49 6.33 8.02
CA ILE A 139 2.45 7.11 6.78
C ILE A 139 1.25 8.05 6.82
N THR A 140 1.50 9.34 6.63
CA THR A 140 0.45 10.37 6.55
C THR A 140 0.72 11.30 5.36
N THR A 141 -0.32 11.63 4.61
CA THR A 141 -0.25 12.59 3.51
C THR A 141 -1.05 13.85 3.81
N ARG A 142 -0.61 14.99 3.26
CA ARG A 142 -1.29 16.29 3.34
C ARG A 142 -1.48 16.87 1.95
N PHE A 143 -2.65 17.41 1.72
CA PHE A 143 -3.07 18.08 0.49
C PHE A 143 -3.57 19.47 0.87
N ALA A 144 -2.94 20.53 0.36
CA ALA A 144 -3.29 21.90 0.73
C ALA A 144 -3.60 22.77 -0.48
N HIS A 145 -4.01 24.04 -0.20
CA HIS A 145 -4.45 25.05 -1.15
C HIS A 145 -5.66 24.67 -1.98
N ALA A 146 -6.48 23.69 -1.52
CA ALA A 146 -7.67 23.24 -2.22
C ALA A 146 -8.72 24.35 -2.38
N SER A 147 -9.48 24.30 -3.47
CA SER A 147 -10.66 25.17 -3.66
C SER A 147 -11.92 24.59 -3.00
N LYS A 148 -12.02 23.26 -2.97
CA LYS A 148 -13.16 22.52 -2.39
C LYS A 148 -12.68 21.21 -1.81
N LEU A 149 -13.22 20.84 -0.65
CA LEU A 149 -13.04 19.53 -0.04
C LEU A 149 -14.23 18.64 -0.39
N LEU A 150 -13.96 17.39 -0.73
CA LEU A 150 -14.97 16.39 -1.12
C LEU A 150 -15.18 15.33 -0.05
N VAL A 151 -14.29 15.29 0.95
CA VAL A 151 -14.27 14.32 2.06
C VAL A 151 -14.33 15.03 3.42
N ARG A 152 -14.65 14.29 4.48
CA ARG A 152 -14.74 14.78 5.86
C ARG A 152 -13.81 13.99 6.78
N ARG A 153 -13.47 14.58 7.91
CA ARG A 153 -12.70 13.89 8.97
C ARG A 153 -13.42 12.61 9.41
N GLY A 154 -12.66 11.52 9.53
CA GLY A 154 -13.13 10.19 9.91
C GLY A 154 -13.58 9.33 8.72
N GLU A 155 -13.67 9.86 7.53
CA GLU A 155 -14.03 9.13 6.31
C GLU A 155 -12.90 8.24 5.85
N ARG A 156 -13.20 7.01 5.43
CA ARG A 156 -12.25 6.12 4.75
C ARG A 156 -12.25 6.44 3.26
N VAL A 157 -11.07 6.44 2.69
CA VAL A 157 -10.87 6.68 1.27
C VAL A 157 -10.03 5.57 0.66
N GLU A 158 -10.32 5.26 -0.59
CA GLU A 158 -9.55 4.30 -1.38
C GLU A 158 -8.48 5.02 -2.22
N ARG A 159 -7.48 4.27 -2.68
CA ARG A 159 -6.49 4.80 -3.62
C ARG A 159 -7.17 5.24 -4.93
N GLY A 160 -6.87 6.46 -5.40
CA GLY A 160 -7.47 7.07 -6.59
C GLY A 160 -8.82 7.76 -6.32
N GLU A 161 -9.33 7.72 -5.11
CA GLU A 161 -10.56 8.42 -4.75
C GLU A 161 -10.35 9.93 -4.72
N ARG A 162 -11.31 10.69 -5.27
CA ARG A 162 -11.26 12.15 -5.30
C ARG A 162 -11.58 12.73 -3.94
N ILE A 163 -10.60 13.41 -3.32
CA ILE A 163 -10.69 13.94 -1.96
C ILE A 163 -10.87 15.45 -1.93
N ALA A 164 -10.41 16.17 -2.96
CA ALA A 164 -10.50 17.62 -3.03
C ALA A 164 -10.34 18.09 -4.48
N LEU A 165 -10.44 19.40 -4.69
CA LEU A 165 -10.17 20.07 -5.97
C LEU A 165 -9.04 21.09 -5.79
N VAL A 166 -8.14 21.18 -6.76
CA VAL A 166 -7.04 22.14 -6.79
C VAL A 166 -7.59 23.57 -6.68
N GLY A 167 -6.91 24.39 -5.89
CA GLY A 167 -7.29 25.77 -5.61
C GLY A 167 -6.09 26.69 -5.50
N ASN A 168 -6.36 27.85 -4.87
CA ASN A 168 -5.39 28.90 -4.58
C ASN A 168 -5.69 29.52 -3.20
N THR A 169 -6.08 28.68 -2.24
CA THR A 169 -6.46 29.15 -0.89
C THR A 169 -5.28 29.15 0.06
N GLY A 170 -5.30 29.99 1.09
CA GLY A 170 -4.20 30.15 2.03
C GLY A 170 -3.03 30.96 1.46
N LEU A 171 -1.79 30.61 1.84
CA LEU A 171 -0.57 31.31 1.36
C LEU A 171 -0.09 30.67 0.04
N ALA A 172 -0.77 30.98 -1.05
CA ALA A 172 -0.49 30.48 -2.39
C ALA A 172 -0.33 31.64 -3.37
N THR A 173 0.57 31.49 -4.35
CA THR A 173 0.86 32.49 -5.39
C THR A 173 0.03 32.27 -6.65
N GLY A 174 -0.57 31.12 -6.81
CA GLY A 174 -1.39 30.72 -7.95
C GLY A 174 -1.97 29.33 -7.76
N PRO A 175 -2.82 28.84 -8.67
CA PRO A 175 -3.45 27.52 -8.55
C PRO A 175 -2.41 26.40 -8.55
N HIS A 176 -2.32 25.66 -7.45
CA HIS A 176 -1.46 24.48 -7.31
C HIS A 176 -1.93 23.59 -6.15
N LEU A 177 -1.43 22.38 -6.15
CA LEU A 177 -1.50 21.45 -5.01
C LEU A 177 -0.18 21.51 -4.27
N HIS A 178 -0.21 21.79 -2.97
CA HIS A 178 0.90 21.44 -2.07
C HIS A 178 0.67 20.03 -1.53
N TYR A 179 1.61 19.11 -1.79
CA TYR A 179 1.57 17.72 -1.39
C TYR A 179 2.70 17.37 -0.45
N GLY A 180 2.38 17.12 0.81
CA GLY A 180 3.31 16.70 1.86
C GLY A 180 3.15 15.21 2.20
N LEU A 181 4.26 14.53 2.46
CA LEU A 181 4.34 13.14 2.89
C LEU A 181 5.13 13.05 4.20
N ARG A 182 4.56 12.36 5.19
CA ARG A 182 5.23 12.06 6.46
C ARG A 182 5.40 10.55 6.63
N LYS A 183 6.57 10.15 7.11
CA LYS A 183 6.85 8.78 7.58
C LYS A 183 7.34 8.85 9.02
N HIS A 184 6.66 8.12 9.90
CA HIS A 184 6.97 8.08 11.34
C HIS A 184 7.11 9.49 11.97
N GLY A 185 6.22 10.40 11.57
CA GLY A 185 6.18 11.76 12.09
C GLY A 185 7.11 12.78 11.41
N ALA A 186 8.09 12.35 10.61
CA ALA A 186 8.99 13.23 9.87
C ALA A 186 8.53 13.46 8.43
N TYR A 187 8.64 14.69 7.93
CA TYR A 187 8.44 14.98 6.52
C TYR A 187 9.55 14.40 5.66
N VAL A 188 9.19 13.75 4.57
CA VAL A 188 10.09 13.14 3.61
C VAL A 188 9.79 13.66 2.21
N ASN A 189 10.76 13.54 1.30
CA ASN A 189 10.60 13.98 -0.07
C ASN A 189 9.64 13.04 -0.83
N PRO A 190 8.43 13.51 -1.23
CA PRO A 190 7.45 12.65 -1.90
C PRO A 190 7.97 12.04 -3.20
N VAL A 191 8.78 12.77 -3.98
CA VAL A 191 9.32 12.28 -5.26
C VAL A 191 10.25 11.08 -5.04
N VAL A 192 11.09 11.13 -4.00
CA VAL A 192 12.00 10.02 -3.67
C VAL A 192 11.22 8.82 -3.18
N GLU A 193 10.24 9.05 -2.32
CA GLU A 193 9.40 7.97 -1.79
C GLU A 193 8.59 7.28 -2.89
N HIS A 194 7.98 8.02 -3.80
CA HIS A 194 7.28 7.44 -4.96
C HIS A 194 8.19 6.62 -5.88
N ARG A 195 9.47 7.00 -6.05
CA ARG A 195 10.44 6.23 -6.82
C ARG A 195 10.86 4.93 -6.13
N ASN A 196 10.90 4.94 -4.80
CA ASN A 196 11.34 3.81 -3.98
C ASN A 196 10.21 2.83 -3.65
N MET A 197 8.98 3.11 -4.10
CA MET A 197 7.85 2.22 -3.88
C MET A 197 7.96 0.97 -4.74
N PRO A 198 7.59 -0.20 -4.19
CA PRO A 198 7.48 -1.39 -5.01
C PRO A 198 6.50 -1.12 -6.16
N PRO A 199 6.70 -1.74 -7.33
CA PRO A 199 5.73 -1.67 -8.41
C PRO A 199 4.36 -2.04 -7.85
N GLY A 200 3.31 -1.33 -8.28
CA GLY A 200 1.94 -1.57 -7.85
C GLY A 200 1.52 -3.03 -7.99
N GLU A 201 0.38 -3.39 -7.44
CA GLU A 201 -0.15 -4.76 -7.53
C GLU A 201 -0.06 -5.28 -8.97
N PRO A 202 0.38 -6.53 -9.17
CA PRO A 202 0.36 -7.14 -10.48
C PRO A 202 -1.05 -7.05 -11.07
N VAL A 203 -1.15 -6.67 -12.33
CA VAL A 203 -2.44 -6.63 -13.04
C VAL A 203 -3.08 -8.02 -12.94
N PRO A 204 -4.34 -8.13 -12.47
CA PRO A 204 -5.03 -9.42 -12.39
C PRO A 204 -4.96 -10.14 -13.72
N GLY A 205 -4.79 -11.48 -13.70
CA GLY A 205 -4.61 -12.27 -14.92
C GLY A 205 -5.71 -12.07 -15.97
N VAL A 206 -6.94 -11.80 -15.51
CA VAL A 206 -8.11 -11.49 -16.37
C VAL A 206 -7.98 -10.14 -17.09
N GLU A 207 -7.18 -9.21 -16.59
CA GLU A 207 -6.98 -7.86 -17.14
C GLU A 207 -5.64 -7.72 -17.89
N LEU A 208 -4.78 -8.73 -17.80
CA LEU A 208 -3.43 -8.69 -18.39
C LEU A 208 -3.46 -8.44 -19.91
N ALA A 209 -4.43 -9.02 -20.62
CA ALA A 209 -4.58 -8.84 -22.06
C ALA A 209 -4.99 -7.40 -22.40
N ALA A 210 -5.96 -6.84 -21.67
CA ALA A 210 -6.40 -5.45 -21.83
C ALA A 210 -5.29 -4.47 -21.48
N PHE A 211 -4.57 -4.72 -20.38
CA PHE A 211 -3.41 -3.92 -19.95
C PHE A 211 -2.28 -3.95 -20.99
N ALA A 212 -1.96 -5.12 -21.57
CA ALA A 212 -0.91 -5.25 -22.58
C ALA A 212 -1.28 -4.48 -23.85
N LEU A 213 -2.55 -4.49 -24.26
CA LEU A 213 -3.06 -3.74 -25.41
C LEU A 213 -2.94 -2.23 -25.17
N GLU A 214 -3.39 -1.75 -24.03
CA GLU A 214 -3.34 -0.33 -23.68
C GLU A 214 -1.90 0.15 -23.50
N ARG A 215 -1.05 -0.63 -22.87
CA ARG A 215 0.39 -0.36 -22.80
C ARG A 215 1.00 -0.17 -24.18
N THR A 216 0.71 -1.08 -25.13
CA THR A 216 1.23 -1.01 -26.49
C THR A 216 0.72 0.24 -27.22
N ARG A 217 -0.56 0.59 -27.02
CA ARG A 217 -1.16 1.82 -27.55
C ARG A 217 -0.45 3.07 -27.02
N LEU A 218 -0.23 3.15 -25.69
CA LEU A 218 0.43 4.29 -25.05
C LEU A 218 1.90 4.40 -25.50
N PHE A 219 2.64 3.30 -25.58
CA PHE A 219 4.01 3.29 -26.10
C PHE A 219 4.07 3.77 -27.55
N GLY A 220 3.09 3.42 -28.40
CA GLY A 220 2.98 3.91 -29.75
C GLY A 220 2.77 5.43 -29.85
N LEU A 221 2.08 6.02 -28.86
CA LEU A 221 1.88 7.47 -28.76
C LEU A 221 3.14 8.22 -28.27
N LEU A 222 4.00 7.55 -27.49
CA LEU A 222 5.22 8.12 -26.93
C LEU A 222 6.43 8.02 -27.88
N GLN A 223 6.30 7.28 -29.00
CA GLN A 223 7.36 7.23 -30.00
C GLN A 223 7.44 8.59 -30.72
N PRO A 224 8.62 9.22 -30.79
CA PRO A 224 8.77 10.48 -31.50
C PRO A 224 8.39 10.31 -32.96
N THR A 225 7.67 11.28 -33.49
CA THR A 225 7.09 11.35 -34.86
C THR A 225 8.11 11.21 -36.01
N ALA A 226 9.39 11.08 -35.70
CA ALA A 226 10.46 10.91 -36.70
C ALA A 226 10.42 9.57 -37.49
N ALA A 227 9.71 8.57 -36.98
CA ALA A 227 9.59 7.27 -37.69
C ALA A 227 8.40 7.20 -38.67
N ARG A 228 7.58 8.25 -38.80
CA ARG A 228 6.39 8.28 -39.67
C ARG A 228 6.62 8.92 -41.03
N ALA A 229 7.82 9.43 -41.30
CA ALA A 229 8.15 10.12 -42.55
C ALA A 229 9.01 9.26 -43.52
N ALA A 230 9.17 7.96 -43.26
CA ALA A 230 9.93 7.06 -44.11
C ALA A 230 9.14 5.78 -44.46
N ASN A 231 7.92 5.95 -45.01
CA ASN A 231 7.26 4.94 -45.82
C ASN A 231 6.28 5.64 -46.78
#